data_04745ec6218cfce04c73cdeaa07e34eb
#
_entry.id   04745ec6218cfce04c73cdeaa07e34eb
#
_cell.length_a   1.000
_cell.length_b   1.000
_cell.length_c   1.000
_cell.angle_alpha   90.00
_cell.angle_beta   90.00
_cell.angle_gamma   90.00
#
_symmetry.space_group_name_H-M   'P 1'
#
loop_
_entity.id
_entity.type
_entity.pdbx_description
1 polymer ?
#
loop_
_entity_poly.entity_id
_entity_poly.type
_entity_poly.pdbx_seq_one_letter_code
_entity_poly.pdbx_strand_id
1 'polypeptide(L)'
;PIDEVIARHVAADYRVAMLGFAPGFPYLLGLDPTLAMPRRRDPRQRVPGGSVAIGGAQTGIYPDELPGGWQLIGCTPLRLFEVAAKPPSLLGAGDRVRFRAIGEDEFRHLEAAQRR
;
A
#
# COMPACT_ATOMS: atom_id res chain seq x y z
N PRO A 1 -8.33 -3.83 -17.72
CA PRO A 1 -9.43 -3.97 -16.75
C PRO A 1 -8.90 -4.07 -15.32
N ILE A 2 -9.63 -3.49 -14.38
CA ILE A 2 -9.20 -3.42 -12.98
C ILE A 2 -9.01 -4.81 -12.37
N ASP A 3 -9.83 -5.78 -12.75
CA ASP A 3 -9.72 -7.14 -12.21
C ASP A 3 -8.39 -7.78 -12.56
N GLU A 4 -7.88 -7.51 -13.75
CA GLU A 4 -6.58 -8.03 -14.16
C GLU A 4 -5.44 -7.35 -13.41
N VAL A 5 -5.56 -6.04 -13.17
CA VAL A 5 -4.57 -5.30 -12.37
C VAL A 5 -4.48 -5.90 -10.97
N ILE A 6 -5.62 -6.13 -10.34
CA ILE A 6 -5.67 -6.72 -8.99
C ILE A 6 -5.06 -8.11 -9.00
N ALA A 7 -5.44 -8.96 -9.96
CA ALA A 7 -4.95 -10.33 -10.04
C ALA A 7 -3.41 -10.37 -10.18
N ARG A 8 -2.85 -9.52 -11.02
CA ARG A 8 -1.40 -9.46 -11.22
C ARG A 8 -0.69 -8.88 -10.00
N HIS A 9 -1.30 -7.88 -9.36
CA HIS A 9 -0.71 -7.25 -8.19
C HIS A 9 -0.63 -8.23 -7.00
N VAL A 10 -1.67 -9.02 -6.76
CA VAL A 10 -1.68 -9.98 -5.65
C VAL A 10 -0.88 -11.24 -5.94
N ALA A 11 -0.56 -11.52 -7.20
CA ALA A 11 0.20 -12.72 -7.56
C ALA A 11 1.70 -12.58 -7.28
N ALA A 12 2.20 -11.37 -7.11
CA ALA A 12 3.63 -11.13 -6.94
C ALA A 12 4.06 -11.24 -5.49
N ASP A 13 5.35 -11.55 -5.29
CA ASP A 13 6.02 -11.46 -4.00
C ASP A 13 6.80 -10.16 -3.98
N TYR A 14 6.59 -9.35 -2.96
CA TYR A 14 7.24 -8.06 -2.84
C TYR A 14 8.27 -8.05 -1.73
N ARG A 15 9.20 -7.12 -1.83
CA ARG A 15 10.16 -6.86 -0.77
C ARG A 15 10.21 -5.36 -0.52
N VAL A 16 10.22 -4.98 0.76
CA VAL A 16 10.36 -3.58 1.13
C VAL A 16 11.79 -3.13 0.85
N ALA A 17 11.94 -2.20 -0.10
CA ALA A 17 13.24 -1.63 -0.43
C ALA A 17 13.67 -0.63 0.64
N MET A 18 12.73 0.22 1.05
CA MET A 18 12.97 1.24 2.06
C MET A 18 11.64 1.78 2.56
N LEU A 19 11.69 2.45 3.70
CA LEU A 19 10.60 3.29 4.19
C LEU A 19 11.00 4.74 3.95
N GLY A 20 10.06 5.57 3.49
CA GLY A 20 10.37 6.96 3.22
C GLY A 20 9.13 7.74 2.84
N PHE A 21 9.30 8.98 2.40
CA PHE A 21 8.23 9.90 2.04
C PHE A 21 7.40 10.31 3.25
N ALA A 22 6.84 9.34 3.99
CA ALA A 22 6.10 9.56 5.22
C ALA A 22 6.40 8.41 6.18
N PRO A 23 6.22 8.59 7.51
CA PRO A 23 6.47 7.52 8.47
C PRO A 23 5.67 6.25 8.12
N GLY A 24 6.38 5.15 7.94
CA GLY A 24 5.77 3.86 7.66
C GLY A 24 5.39 3.61 6.20
N PHE A 25 5.69 4.55 5.27
CA PHE A 25 5.40 4.34 3.85
C PHE A 25 6.43 3.38 3.24
N PRO A 26 6.00 2.18 2.81
CA PRO A 26 6.94 1.22 2.23
C PRO A 26 7.02 1.35 0.71
N TYR A 27 8.24 1.44 0.20
CA TYR A 27 8.51 1.30 -1.24
C TYR A 27 8.75 -0.17 -1.53
N LEU A 28 7.87 -0.80 -2.31
CA LEU A 28 7.91 -2.24 -2.57
C LEU A 28 8.49 -2.55 -3.95
N LEU A 29 9.43 -3.48 -3.98
CA LEU A 29 10.00 -4.03 -5.21
C LEU A 29 9.30 -5.34 -5.54
N GLY A 30 9.23 -5.68 -6.83
CA GLY A 30 8.62 -6.93 -7.28
C GLY A 30 7.36 -6.73 -8.10
N LEU A 31 7.01 -5.47 -8.40
CA LEU A 31 5.84 -5.18 -9.22
C LEU A 31 5.99 -5.79 -10.61
N ASP A 32 4.93 -6.46 -11.08
CA ASP A 32 4.85 -6.94 -12.46
C ASP A 32 5.08 -5.74 -13.39
N PRO A 33 6.09 -5.80 -14.29
CA PRO A 33 6.39 -4.67 -15.16
C PRO A 33 5.20 -4.19 -16.02
N THR A 34 4.25 -5.08 -16.31
CA THR A 34 3.06 -4.71 -17.08
C THR A 34 2.13 -3.79 -16.30
N LEU A 35 2.31 -3.70 -14.98
CA LEU A 35 1.51 -2.81 -14.12
C LEU A 35 2.15 -1.46 -13.90
N ALA A 36 3.39 -1.23 -14.37
CA ALA A 36 4.06 0.05 -14.18
C ALA A 36 3.23 1.17 -14.80
N MET A 37 3.05 2.25 -14.04
CA MET A 37 2.24 3.40 -14.44
C MET A 37 2.93 4.69 -14.03
N PRO A 38 2.90 5.72 -14.88
CA PRO A 38 3.42 7.03 -14.47
C PRO A 38 2.54 7.60 -13.36
N ARG A 39 3.16 8.45 -12.55
CA ARG A 39 2.42 9.20 -11.53
C ARG A 39 1.40 10.12 -12.22
N ARG A 40 0.34 10.45 -11.48
CA ARG A 40 -0.64 11.40 -11.98
C ARG A 40 0.03 12.75 -12.27
N ARG A 41 -0.39 13.39 -13.35
CA ARG A 41 0.09 14.73 -13.68
C ARG A 41 -0.27 15.71 -12.57
N ASP A 42 -1.51 15.63 -12.07
CA ASP A 42 -1.98 16.45 -10.96
C ASP A 42 -2.13 15.58 -9.73
N PRO A 43 -1.23 15.70 -8.74
CA PRO A 43 -1.34 14.91 -7.51
C PRO A 43 -2.66 15.15 -6.78
N ARG A 44 -3.19 14.12 -6.15
CA ARG A 44 -4.36 14.26 -5.29
C ARG A 44 -3.96 15.03 -4.04
N GLN A 45 -4.83 15.91 -3.57
CA GLN A 45 -4.58 16.62 -2.32
C GLN A 45 -4.72 15.72 -1.10
N ARG A 46 -5.62 14.73 -1.20
CA ARG A 46 -5.87 13.80 -0.11
C ARG A 46 -5.97 12.38 -0.64
N VAL A 47 -5.00 11.57 -0.29
CA VAL A 47 -5.03 10.14 -0.54
C VAL A 47 -5.37 9.47 0.79
N PRO A 48 -6.45 8.68 0.86
CA PRO A 48 -6.82 8.04 2.14
C PRO A 48 -5.71 7.15 2.66
N GLY A 49 -5.53 7.13 3.98
CA GLY A 49 -4.63 6.18 4.63
C GLY A 49 -5.04 4.75 4.32
N GLY A 50 -4.08 3.88 4.11
CA GLY A 50 -4.33 2.50 3.70
C GLY A 50 -4.44 2.30 2.19
N SER A 51 -4.39 3.38 1.39
CA SER A 51 -4.45 3.24 -0.08
C SER A 51 -3.24 2.49 -0.60
N VAL A 52 -3.49 1.47 -1.43
CA VAL A 52 -2.45 0.74 -2.16
C VAL A 52 -2.33 1.36 -3.54
N ALA A 53 -1.10 1.69 -3.95
CA ALA A 53 -0.89 2.50 -5.14
C ALA A 53 0.34 2.08 -5.93
N ILE A 54 0.36 2.47 -7.20
CA ILE A 54 1.49 2.23 -8.11
C ILE A 54 2.05 3.56 -8.55
N GLY A 55 3.37 3.73 -8.45
CA GLY A 55 4.11 4.89 -8.94
C GLY A 55 5.33 4.44 -9.71
N GLY A 56 5.32 4.67 -11.03
CA GLY A 56 6.38 4.16 -11.89
C GLY A 56 6.42 2.65 -11.87
N ALA A 57 7.55 2.08 -11.52
CA ALA A 57 7.75 0.62 -11.45
C ALA A 57 7.64 0.09 -10.02
N GLN A 58 7.13 0.88 -9.09
CA GLN A 58 7.03 0.49 -7.68
C GLN A 58 5.58 0.52 -7.20
N THR A 59 5.30 -0.24 -6.17
CA THR A 59 4.03 -0.16 -5.46
C THR A 59 4.30 0.26 -4.01
N GLY A 60 3.30 0.79 -3.35
CA GLY A 60 3.42 1.23 -1.97
C GLY A 60 2.06 1.36 -1.33
N ILE A 61 2.08 1.66 -0.03
CA ILE A 61 0.86 1.80 0.77
C ILE A 61 0.95 3.10 1.55
N TYR A 62 -0.05 3.95 1.40
CA TYR A 62 -0.11 5.20 2.15
C TYR A 62 -0.44 4.90 3.62
N PRO A 63 0.44 5.24 4.56
CA PRO A 63 0.19 4.93 5.98
C PRO A 63 -0.82 5.86 6.65
N ASP A 64 -1.08 7.02 6.03
CA ASP A 64 -1.98 8.03 6.57
C ASP A 64 -2.56 8.85 5.42
N GLU A 65 -3.52 9.72 5.70
CA GLU A 65 -4.05 10.63 4.69
C GLU A 65 -2.98 11.65 4.31
N LEU A 66 -2.55 11.61 3.05
CA LEU A 66 -1.44 12.41 2.54
C LEU A 66 -1.72 12.82 1.10
N PRO A 67 -1.10 13.93 0.64
CA PRO A 67 -1.12 14.23 -0.79
C PRO A 67 -0.22 13.25 -1.54
N GLY A 68 -0.58 12.93 -2.78
CA GLY A 68 0.26 12.07 -3.59
C GLY A 68 -0.24 11.87 -5.00
N GLY A 69 0.68 11.53 -5.89
CA GLY A 69 0.41 11.37 -7.32
C GLY A 69 0.43 9.94 -7.83
N TRP A 70 0.52 8.94 -6.95
CA TRP A 70 0.51 7.56 -7.36
C TRP A 70 -0.89 7.11 -7.75
N GLN A 71 -0.97 6.13 -8.65
CA GLN A 71 -2.25 5.60 -9.11
C GLN A 71 -2.82 4.63 -8.07
N LEU A 72 -4.01 4.94 -7.54
CA LEU A 72 -4.63 4.11 -6.51
C LEU A 72 -5.26 2.87 -7.12
N ILE A 73 -4.99 1.71 -6.55
CA ILE A 73 -5.54 0.43 -7.04
C ILE A 73 -6.32 -0.34 -5.98
N GLY A 74 -6.24 0.05 -4.72
CA GLY A 74 -6.94 -0.64 -3.64
C GLY A 74 -6.67 0.00 -2.31
N CYS A 75 -7.03 -0.70 -1.24
CA CYS A 75 -6.77 -0.23 0.12
C CYS A 75 -6.63 -1.41 1.08
N THR A 76 -5.93 -1.17 2.19
CA THR A 76 -5.78 -2.15 3.26
C THR A 76 -6.34 -1.59 4.56
N PRO A 77 -6.96 -2.44 5.40
CA PRO A 77 -7.40 -2.00 6.72
C PRO A 77 -6.27 -1.97 7.75
N LEU A 78 -5.08 -2.50 7.39
CA LEU A 78 -3.96 -2.56 8.32
C LEU A 78 -3.33 -1.18 8.54
N ARG A 79 -2.96 -0.89 9.76
CA ARG A 79 -2.22 0.33 10.09
C ARG A 79 -0.75 0.11 9.83
N LEU A 80 -0.16 0.93 8.98
CA LEU A 80 1.25 0.82 8.60
C LEU A 80 2.17 1.49 9.58
N PHE A 81 1.66 2.47 10.33
CA PHE A 81 2.45 3.22 11.28
C PHE A 81 1.60 3.57 12.51
N GLU A 82 2.16 3.32 13.68
CA GLU A 82 1.49 3.65 14.93
C GLU A 82 2.56 4.05 15.94
N VAL A 83 2.52 5.31 16.38
CA VAL A 83 3.56 5.88 17.25
C VAL A 83 3.75 5.08 18.53
N ALA A 84 2.67 4.57 19.10
CA ALA A 84 2.72 3.81 20.35
C ALA A 84 3.21 2.38 20.20
N ALA A 85 3.27 1.86 18.98
CA ALA A 85 3.72 0.49 18.73
C ALA A 85 5.25 0.39 18.78
N LYS A 86 5.77 -0.82 19.03
CA LYS A 86 7.20 -1.08 19.09
C LYS A 86 7.54 -2.32 18.24
N PRO A 87 8.11 -2.16 17.04
CA PRO A 87 8.41 -0.87 16.37
C PRO A 87 7.14 -0.17 15.88
N PRO A 88 7.20 1.16 15.65
CA PRO A 88 6.02 1.90 15.21
C PRO A 88 5.59 1.58 13.77
N SER A 89 6.51 1.21 12.91
CA SER A 89 6.20 0.81 11.53
C SER A 89 5.86 -0.68 11.49
N LEU A 90 4.77 -1.03 10.79
CA LEU A 90 4.38 -2.43 10.62
C LEU A 90 5.42 -3.20 9.81
N LEU A 91 5.96 -2.55 8.77
CA LEU A 91 6.94 -3.16 7.88
C LEU A 91 8.31 -2.53 8.07
N GLY A 92 9.36 -3.30 7.82
CA GLY A 92 10.74 -2.83 7.84
C GLY A 92 11.45 -3.16 6.53
N ALA A 93 12.55 -2.46 6.26
CA ALA A 93 13.34 -2.70 5.06
C ALA A 93 13.77 -4.17 4.99
N GLY A 94 13.63 -4.77 3.82
CA GLY A 94 13.94 -6.17 3.60
C GLY A 94 12.80 -7.15 3.87
N ASP A 95 11.71 -6.70 4.48
CA ASP A 95 10.55 -7.55 4.72
C ASP A 95 9.94 -8.02 3.42
N ARG A 96 9.41 -9.25 3.44
CA ARG A 96 8.62 -9.78 2.33
C ARG A 96 7.16 -9.44 2.55
N VAL A 97 6.49 -9.04 1.47
CA VAL A 97 5.09 -8.63 1.51
C VAL A 97 4.32 -9.35 0.43
N ARG A 98 3.16 -9.82 0.77
CA ARG A 98 2.18 -10.35 -0.19
C ARG A 98 0.85 -9.69 0.06
N PHE A 99 0.15 -9.41 -1.02
CA PHE A 99 -1.22 -8.90 -0.93
C PHE A 99 -2.21 -10.02 -1.17
N ARG A 100 -3.32 -9.94 -0.47
CA ARG A 100 -4.43 -10.88 -0.62
C ARG A 100 -5.70 -10.06 -0.85
N ALA A 101 -6.40 -10.35 -1.93
CA ALA A 101 -7.67 -9.70 -2.20
C ALA A 101 -8.71 -10.19 -1.19
N ILE A 102 -9.44 -9.27 -0.58
CA ILE A 102 -10.47 -9.58 0.42
C ILE A 102 -11.76 -8.85 0.08
N GLY A 103 -12.86 -9.37 0.59
CA GLY A 103 -14.16 -8.73 0.45
C GLY A 103 -14.37 -7.63 1.49
N GLU A 104 -15.47 -6.89 1.33
CA GLU A 104 -15.79 -5.75 2.19
C GLU A 104 -16.01 -6.18 3.65
N ASP A 105 -16.66 -7.31 3.88
CA ASP A 105 -16.95 -7.78 5.24
C ASP A 105 -15.65 -8.11 5.98
N GLU A 106 -14.72 -8.80 5.34
CA GLU A 106 -13.43 -9.12 5.93
C GLU A 106 -12.64 -7.84 6.20
N PHE A 107 -12.69 -6.88 5.27
CA PHE A 107 -12.04 -5.59 5.44
C PHE A 107 -12.52 -4.89 6.70
N ARG A 108 -13.84 -4.80 6.87
CA ARG A 108 -14.44 -4.15 8.05
C ARG A 108 -14.08 -4.87 9.34
N HIS A 109 -14.04 -6.20 9.31
CA HIS A 109 -13.68 -6.99 10.48
C HIS A 109 -12.25 -6.73 10.92
N LEU A 110 -11.31 -6.71 9.97
CA LEU A 110 -9.90 -6.43 10.26
C LEU A 110 -9.69 -4.99 10.73
N GLU A 111 -10.39 -4.04 10.13
CA GLU A 111 -10.32 -2.65 10.54
C GLU A 111 -10.80 -2.46 11.97
N ALA A 112 -11.92 -3.09 12.34
CA ALA A 112 -12.45 -3.01 13.69
C ALA A 112 -11.51 -3.64 14.72
N ALA A 113 -10.84 -4.74 14.37
CA ALA A 113 -9.91 -5.41 15.26
C ALA A 113 -8.71 -4.53 15.65
N GLN A 114 -8.32 -3.61 14.79
CA GLN A 114 -7.20 -2.72 15.04
C GLN A 114 -7.54 -1.50 15.89
N ARG A 115 -8.82 -1.22 16.05
CA ARG A 115 -9.27 -0.07 16.86
C ARG A 115 -9.30 -0.35 18.34
N ARG A 116 -9.04 -1.57 18.75
CA ARG A 116 -9.07 -1.98 20.15
C ARG A 116 -7.82 -1.58 20.90
#